data_e4641dd3ecd24d4eb2f02671289d9db9
#
_entry.id   e4641dd3ecd24d4eb2f02671289d9db9
#
_cell.length_a   1.000
_cell.length_b   1.000
_cell.length_c   1.000
_cell.angle_alpha   90.00
_cell.angle_beta   90.00
_cell.angle_gamma   90.00
#
_symmetry.space_group_name_H-M   'P 1'
#
loop_
_entity.id
_entity.type
_entity.pdbx_description
1 polymer ?
#
loop_
_entity_poly.entity_id
_entity_poly.type
_entity_poly.pdbx_seq_one_letter_code
_entity_poly.pdbx_strand_id
1 'polypeptide(L)'
;MFLKIALNGARPKTQNDFIPQSLFEIEREVKLLYENGSNTFHIHCYDENGNESLMPKDVDALVTLVKSISPGIQIGISSGDWIEPDLDKRMKYISEWKFVPDFISVNMIEDDAIKISKLLIAKGVKIE
;
A
#
# COMPACT_ATOMS: atom_id res chain seq x y z
N MET A 1 0.04 16.54 -16.71
CA MET A 1 -1.07 15.74 -16.17
C MET A 1 -0.47 14.77 -15.16
N PHE A 2 -1.01 14.67 -13.94
CA PHE A 2 -0.58 13.68 -12.95
C PHE A 2 -1.51 12.46 -13.07
N LEU A 3 -0.94 11.28 -13.29
CA LEU A 3 -1.67 10.01 -13.39
C LEU A 3 -1.22 9.09 -12.24
N LYS A 4 -2.18 8.67 -11.41
CA LYS A 4 -1.98 7.66 -10.38
C LYS A 4 -2.81 6.43 -10.74
N ILE A 5 -2.19 5.27 -10.75
CA ILE A 5 -2.85 4.00 -11.05
C ILE A 5 -3.20 3.29 -9.74
N ALA A 6 -4.49 3.03 -9.53
CA ALA A 6 -4.98 2.12 -8.51
C ALA A 6 -4.91 0.69 -9.07
N LEU A 7 -3.92 -0.08 -8.62
CA LEU A 7 -3.54 -1.34 -9.28
C LEU A 7 -4.54 -2.47 -9.02
N ASN A 8 -4.94 -2.66 -7.76
CA ASN A 8 -5.73 -3.82 -7.35
C ASN A 8 -6.95 -3.47 -6.49
N GLY A 9 -6.87 -2.43 -5.64
CA GLY A 9 -7.94 -2.07 -4.71
C GLY A 9 -8.22 -3.17 -3.67
N ALA A 10 -9.25 -2.92 -2.85
CA ALA A 10 -9.76 -3.89 -1.88
C ALA A 10 -10.73 -4.89 -2.55
N ARG A 11 -10.30 -5.54 -3.63
CA ARG A 11 -11.13 -6.45 -4.42
C ARG A 11 -10.61 -7.88 -4.35
N PRO A 12 -11.45 -8.87 -3.98
CA PRO A 12 -11.02 -10.26 -3.97
C PRO A 12 -10.87 -10.80 -5.39
N LYS A 13 -9.98 -11.77 -5.58
CA LYS A 13 -9.80 -12.49 -6.85
C LYS A 13 -11.08 -13.19 -7.32
N THR A 14 -12.03 -13.49 -6.42
CA THR A 14 -13.34 -14.02 -6.78
C THR A 14 -14.16 -13.11 -7.68
N GLN A 15 -13.85 -11.81 -7.72
CA GLN A 15 -14.48 -10.87 -8.65
C GLN A 15 -13.80 -10.85 -10.02
N ASN A 16 -12.48 -11.04 -10.05
CA ASN A 16 -11.70 -11.09 -11.28
C ASN A 16 -10.32 -11.73 -10.97
N ASP A 17 -10.02 -12.85 -11.61
CA ASP A 17 -8.77 -13.60 -11.44
C ASP A 17 -7.52 -12.81 -11.83
N PHE A 18 -7.68 -11.77 -12.66
CA PHE A 18 -6.56 -10.91 -13.10
C PHE A 18 -6.18 -9.81 -12.09
N ILE A 19 -6.91 -9.67 -10.97
CA ILE A 19 -6.51 -8.70 -9.92
C ILE A 19 -5.19 -9.14 -9.29
N PRO A 20 -4.10 -8.35 -9.40
CA PRO A 20 -2.81 -8.73 -8.83
C PRO A 20 -2.83 -8.60 -7.31
N GLN A 21 -2.52 -9.70 -6.61
CA GLN A 21 -2.45 -9.74 -5.15
C GLN A 21 -1.10 -10.22 -4.66
N SER A 22 -0.54 -11.27 -5.27
CA SER A 22 0.81 -11.74 -4.90
C SER A 22 1.88 -10.74 -5.35
N LEU A 23 3.02 -10.74 -4.65
CA LEU A 23 4.17 -9.91 -5.01
C LEU A 23 4.62 -10.16 -6.46
N PHE A 24 4.57 -11.39 -6.92
CA PHE A 24 4.92 -11.74 -8.31
C PHE A 24 3.97 -11.08 -9.33
N GLU A 25 2.66 -11.14 -9.07
CA GLU A 25 1.65 -10.51 -9.95
C GLU A 25 1.79 -8.99 -9.94
N ILE A 26 1.98 -8.39 -8.76
CA ILE A 26 2.18 -6.94 -8.59
C ILE A 26 3.46 -6.51 -9.33
N GLU A 27 4.57 -7.24 -9.19
CA GLU A 27 5.82 -6.96 -9.89
C GLU A 27 5.62 -6.90 -11.40
N ARG A 28 4.97 -7.91 -11.96
CA ARG A 28 4.69 -8.01 -13.39
C ARG A 28 3.89 -6.80 -13.89
N GLU A 29 2.80 -6.46 -13.21
CA GLU A 29 1.93 -5.37 -13.62
C GLU A 29 2.61 -4.00 -13.45
N VAL A 30 3.32 -3.77 -12.34
CA VAL A 30 4.05 -2.51 -12.11
C VAL A 30 5.14 -2.32 -13.16
N LYS A 31 5.91 -3.38 -13.49
CA LYS A 31 6.94 -3.30 -14.56
C LYS A 31 6.32 -2.92 -15.90
N LEU A 32 5.26 -3.62 -16.31
CA LEU A 32 4.57 -3.35 -17.56
C LEU A 32 4.08 -1.89 -17.64
N LEU A 33 3.44 -1.41 -16.59
CA LEU A 33 2.90 -0.06 -16.54
C LEU A 33 4.00 1.00 -16.45
N TYR A 34 5.09 0.73 -15.74
CA TYR A 34 6.25 1.61 -15.65
C TYR A 34 6.95 1.76 -17.01
N GLU A 35 7.16 0.66 -17.74
CA GLU A 35 7.71 0.67 -19.11
C GLU A 35 6.84 1.46 -20.09
N ASN A 36 5.55 1.58 -19.80
CA ASN A 36 4.60 2.40 -20.58
C ASN A 36 4.40 3.83 -20.03
N GLY A 37 5.29 4.28 -19.15
CA GLY A 37 5.39 5.68 -18.72
C GLY A 37 4.63 6.01 -17.42
N SER A 38 4.07 5.02 -16.71
CA SER A 38 3.42 5.23 -15.42
C SER A 38 4.44 5.14 -14.29
N ASN A 39 4.42 6.08 -13.35
CA ASN A 39 5.38 6.11 -12.23
C ASN A 39 4.75 6.30 -10.85
N THR A 40 3.43 6.32 -10.75
CA THR A 40 2.73 6.52 -9.49
C THR A 40 1.62 5.49 -9.34
N PHE A 41 1.68 4.71 -8.26
CA PHE A 41 0.78 3.59 -8.02
C PHE A 41 0.18 3.66 -6.62
N HIS A 42 -1.09 3.35 -6.51
CA HIS A 42 -1.75 2.99 -5.27
C HIS A 42 -1.99 1.49 -5.26
N ILE A 43 -1.41 0.77 -4.30
CA ILE A 43 -1.41 -0.69 -4.26
C ILE A 43 -1.90 -1.15 -2.89
N HIS A 44 -2.96 -1.94 -2.84
CA HIS A 44 -3.35 -2.62 -1.62
C HIS A 44 -2.39 -3.77 -1.35
N CYS A 45 -1.86 -3.83 -0.12
CA CYS A 45 -0.93 -4.85 0.32
C CYS A 45 -1.69 -6.09 0.78
N TYR A 46 -1.24 -7.27 0.36
CA TYR A 46 -1.84 -8.56 0.70
C TYR A 46 -0.82 -9.48 1.35
N ASP A 47 -1.30 -10.30 2.29
CA ASP A 47 -0.52 -11.40 2.87
C ASP A 47 -0.48 -12.63 1.93
N GLU A 48 0.22 -13.67 2.34
CA GLU A 48 0.35 -14.93 1.60
C GLU A 48 -0.98 -15.70 1.43
N ASN A 49 -2.00 -15.38 2.24
CA ASN A 49 -3.33 -16.00 2.18
C ASN A 49 -4.31 -15.16 1.32
N GLY A 50 -3.86 -14.04 0.77
CA GLY A 50 -4.71 -13.15 -0.05
C GLY A 50 -5.62 -12.23 0.77
N ASN A 51 -5.31 -11.99 2.05
CA ASN A 51 -5.97 -10.98 2.86
C ASN A 51 -5.19 -9.67 2.81
N GLU A 52 -5.89 -8.54 2.84
CA GLU A 52 -5.21 -7.25 3.00
C GLU A 52 -4.42 -7.21 4.31
N SER A 53 -3.24 -6.62 4.28
CA SER A 53 -2.32 -6.63 5.42
C SER A 53 -1.61 -5.29 5.59
N LEU A 54 -1.47 -4.88 6.87
CA LEU A 54 -0.60 -3.79 7.30
C LEU A 54 0.60 -4.29 8.10
N MET A 55 0.79 -5.61 8.17
CA MET A 55 1.93 -6.19 8.89
C MET A 55 3.26 -5.72 8.29
N PRO A 56 4.27 -5.44 9.14
CA PRO A 56 5.57 -4.96 8.68
C PRO A 56 6.20 -5.84 7.60
N LYS A 57 6.14 -7.17 7.74
CA LYS A 57 6.71 -8.10 6.76
C LYS A 57 6.13 -7.92 5.37
N ASP A 58 4.82 -7.67 5.28
CA ASP A 58 4.11 -7.59 4.01
C ASP A 58 4.31 -6.21 3.35
N VAL A 59 4.18 -5.14 4.14
CA VAL A 59 4.38 -3.76 3.66
C VAL A 59 5.84 -3.53 3.26
N ASP A 60 6.80 -3.95 4.09
CA ASP A 60 8.22 -3.83 3.78
C ASP A 60 8.60 -4.59 2.50
N ALA A 61 8.04 -5.80 2.31
CA ALA A 61 8.27 -6.59 1.10
C ALA A 61 7.70 -5.89 -0.15
N LEU A 62 6.47 -5.38 -0.07
CA LEU A 62 5.82 -4.67 -1.17
C LEU A 62 6.59 -3.39 -1.55
N VAL A 63 6.92 -2.55 -0.58
CA VAL A 63 7.66 -1.29 -0.83
C VAL A 63 9.03 -1.58 -1.41
N THR A 64 9.76 -2.54 -0.85
CA THR A 64 11.08 -2.96 -1.35
C THR A 64 10.98 -3.46 -2.78
N LEU A 65 10.01 -4.30 -3.10
CA LEU A 65 9.78 -4.81 -4.44
C LEU A 65 9.57 -3.68 -5.45
N VAL A 66 8.65 -2.78 -5.18
CA VAL A 66 8.32 -1.68 -6.11
C VAL A 66 9.51 -0.74 -6.30
N LYS A 67 10.22 -0.42 -5.22
CA LYS A 67 11.44 0.43 -5.29
C LYS A 67 12.61 -0.27 -5.99
N SER A 68 12.66 -1.60 -6.01
CA SER A 68 13.67 -2.35 -6.77
C SER A 68 13.45 -2.30 -8.29
N ILE A 69 12.20 -2.12 -8.75
CA ILE A 69 11.90 -1.90 -10.17
C ILE A 69 12.48 -0.56 -10.60
N SER A 70 12.19 0.50 -9.87
CA SER A 70 12.82 1.81 -10.02
C SER A 70 12.66 2.65 -8.75
N PRO A 71 13.73 3.25 -8.21
CA PRO A 71 13.65 4.13 -7.05
C PRO A 71 12.74 5.34 -7.25
N GLY A 72 12.52 5.75 -8.50
CA GLY A 72 11.67 6.89 -8.88
C GLY A 72 10.17 6.61 -8.85
N ILE A 73 9.77 5.34 -8.76
CA ILE A 73 8.35 4.99 -8.64
C ILE A 73 7.80 5.51 -7.32
N GLN A 74 6.65 6.20 -7.37
CA GLN A 74 5.91 6.62 -6.18
C GLN A 74 4.89 5.54 -5.83
N ILE A 75 5.00 4.97 -4.64
CA ILE A 75 4.07 3.96 -4.13
C ILE A 75 3.24 4.51 -2.98
N GLY A 76 1.92 4.35 -3.08
CA GLY A 76 0.97 4.56 -2.01
C GLY A 76 0.25 3.27 -1.63
N ILE A 77 -0.18 3.19 -0.38
CA ILE A 77 -1.00 2.09 0.15
C ILE A 77 -2.19 2.64 0.93
N SER A 78 -3.07 1.75 1.38
CA SER A 78 -4.21 2.10 2.24
C SER A 78 -3.91 1.82 3.71
N SER A 79 -4.51 2.60 4.63
CA SER A 79 -4.42 2.39 6.09
C SER A 79 -5.77 2.11 6.74
N GLY A 80 -6.78 1.74 5.96
CA GLY A 80 -8.16 1.60 6.41
C GLY A 80 -8.35 0.64 7.60
N ASP A 81 -9.33 0.96 8.44
CA ASP A 81 -9.69 0.18 9.62
C ASP A 81 -10.23 -1.21 9.29
N TRP A 82 -10.75 -1.41 8.08
CA TRP A 82 -11.17 -2.74 7.62
C TRP A 82 -10.01 -3.72 7.45
N ILE A 83 -8.76 -3.23 7.29
CA ILE A 83 -7.57 -4.08 7.16
C ILE A 83 -7.12 -4.60 8.54
N GLU A 84 -7.08 -3.71 9.52
CA GLU A 84 -6.82 -4.03 10.93
C GLU A 84 -7.70 -3.13 11.80
N PRO A 85 -8.83 -3.66 12.30
CA PRO A 85 -9.78 -2.88 13.09
C PRO A 85 -9.25 -2.48 14.46
N ASP A 86 -8.31 -3.25 15.03
CA ASP A 86 -7.70 -2.92 16.32
C ASP A 86 -6.71 -1.78 16.13
N LEU A 87 -7.05 -0.59 16.67
CA LEU A 87 -6.23 0.61 16.55
C LEU A 87 -4.82 0.42 17.11
N ASP A 88 -4.68 -0.23 18.27
CA ASP A 88 -3.36 -0.40 18.91
C ASP A 88 -2.46 -1.30 18.05
N LYS A 89 -3.01 -2.36 17.49
CA LYS A 89 -2.29 -3.21 16.54
C LYS A 89 -1.94 -2.47 15.27
N ARG A 90 -2.90 -1.73 14.69
CA ARG A 90 -2.68 -0.95 13.47
C ARG A 90 -1.57 0.10 13.67
N MET A 91 -1.61 0.84 14.78
CA MET A 91 -0.57 1.79 15.18
C MET A 91 0.79 1.10 15.36
N LYS A 92 0.79 -0.07 16.05
CA LYS A 92 2.01 -0.87 16.23
C LYS A 92 2.60 -1.30 14.89
N TYR A 93 1.82 -1.89 14.00
CA TYR A 93 2.28 -2.34 12.68
C TYR A 93 2.90 -1.18 11.90
N ILE A 94 2.18 -0.05 11.80
CA ILE A 94 2.69 1.14 11.10
C ILE A 94 4.01 1.64 11.74
N SER A 95 4.11 1.65 13.07
CA SER A 95 5.32 2.07 13.77
C SER A 95 6.55 1.21 13.45
N GLU A 96 6.33 -0.09 13.20
CA GLU A 96 7.37 -1.09 12.96
C GLU A 96 7.82 -1.18 11.49
N TRP A 97 7.15 -0.51 10.54
CA TRP A 97 7.59 -0.50 9.13
C TRP A 97 9.01 0.05 8.99
N LYS A 98 9.87 -0.70 8.35
CA LYS A 98 11.27 -0.32 8.04
C LYS A 98 11.35 0.41 6.71
N PHE A 99 10.53 -0.01 5.74
CA PHE A 99 10.40 0.61 4.44
C PHE A 99 9.00 1.19 4.33
N VAL A 100 8.92 2.51 4.20
CA VAL A 100 7.63 3.22 4.18
C VAL A 100 7.20 3.56 2.76
N PRO A 101 5.90 3.56 2.45
CA PRO A 101 5.40 4.07 1.18
C PRO A 101 5.65 5.58 1.07
N ASP A 102 5.62 6.13 -0.15
CA ASP A 102 5.77 7.57 -0.38
C ASP A 102 4.53 8.35 0.10
N PHE A 103 3.36 7.73 -0.01
CA PHE A 103 2.10 8.30 0.45
C PHE A 103 1.14 7.20 0.93
N ILE A 104 0.11 7.59 1.65
CA ILE A 104 -0.89 6.66 2.18
C ILE A 104 -2.26 7.32 2.20
N SER A 105 -3.28 6.56 1.81
CA SER A 105 -4.67 7.00 1.94
C SER A 105 -5.15 6.78 3.37
N VAL A 106 -5.62 7.85 4.00
CA VAL A 106 -6.27 7.82 5.31
C VAL A 106 -7.72 8.22 5.14
N ASN A 107 -8.62 7.34 5.54
CA ASN A 107 -10.05 7.62 5.48
C ASN A 107 -10.45 8.55 6.64
N MET A 108 -10.67 9.82 6.35
CA MET A 108 -10.91 10.87 7.36
C MET A 108 -12.25 10.74 8.11
N ILE A 109 -13.13 9.81 7.72
CA ILE A 109 -14.36 9.49 8.47
C ILE A 109 -14.12 8.47 9.58
N GLU A 110 -12.95 7.81 9.63
CA GLU A 110 -12.58 6.93 10.72
C GLU A 110 -12.24 7.74 11.98
N ASP A 111 -12.71 7.29 13.15
CA ASP A 111 -12.55 8.02 14.42
C ASP A 111 -11.06 8.25 14.80
N ASP A 112 -10.19 7.39 14.34
CA ASP A 112 -8.76 7.42 14.64
C ASP A 112 -7.88 8.01 13.52
N ALA A 113 -8.48 8.52 12.46
CA ALA A 113 -7.80 9.07 11.29
C ALA A 113 -6.69 10.08 11.65
N ILE A 114 -6.95 10.96 12.62
CA ILE A 114 -5.97 11.96 13.07
C ILE A 114 -4.77 11.31 13.77
N LYS A 115 -4.98 10.25 14.57
CA LYS A 115 -3.88 9.55 15.25
C LYS A 115 -2.99 8.83 14.24
N ILE A 116 -3.61 8.12 13.30
CA ILE A 116 -2.91 7.42 12.22
C ILE A 116 -2.14 8.43 11.36
N SER A 117 -2.76 9.54 10.96
CA SER A 117 -2.09 10.58 10.16
C SER A 117 -0.87 11.17 10.87
N LYS A 118 -0.95 11.47 12.16
CA LYS A 118 0.19 11.98 12.94
C LYS A 118 1.36 10.99 12.96
N LEU A 119 1.09 9.70 13.17
CA LEU A 119 2.12 8.66 13.15
C LEU A 119 2.79 8.56 11.77
N LEU A 120 2.00 8.55 10.70
CA LEU A 120 2.49 8.46 9.32
C LEU A 120 3.35 9.68 8.94
N ILE A 121 2.90 10.89 9.28
CA ILE A 121 3.66 12.13 9.04
C ILE A 121 5.00 12.09 9.80
N ALA A 122 5.01 11.62 11.05
CA ALA A 122 6.23 11.46 11.83
C ALA A 122 7.22 10.46 11.20
N LYS A 123 6.74 9.50 10.41
CA LYS A 123 7.56 8.56 9.61
C LYS A 123 7.95 9.12 8.23
N GLY A 124 7.57 10.34 7.88
CA GLY A 124 7.87 10.97 6.60
C GLY A 124 6.94 10.56 5.45
N VAL A 125 5.82 9.89 5.74
CA VAL A 125 4.83 9.47 4.75
C VAL A 125 3.86 10.62 4.46
N LYS A 126 3.57 10.88 3.20
CA LYS A 126 2.55 11.87 2.79
C LYS A 126 1.16 11.30 2.96
N ILE A 127 0.22 12.13 3.38
CA ILE A 127 -1.20 11.73 3.51
C ILE A 127 -1.95 12.12 2.25
N GLU A 128 -2.80 11.21 1.81
CA GLU A 128 -3.73 11.38 0.72
C GLU A 128 -5.18 11.29 1.20
#